data_809a0b15fdc3958ff94f1e09f2f864a6
#
_entry.id   809a0b15fdc3958ff94f1e09f2f864a6
#
_cell.length_a   1.000
_cell.length_b   1.000
_cell.length_c   1.000
_cell.angle_alpha   90.00
_cell.angle_beta   90.00
_cell.angle_gamma   90.00
#
_symmetry.space_group_name_H-M   'P 1'
#
loop_
_entity.id
_entity.type
_entity.pdbx_description
1 polymer ?
#
loop_
_entity_poly.entity_id
_entity_poly.type
_entity_poly.pdbx_seq_one_letter_code
_entity_poly.pdbx_strand_id
1 'polypeptide(L)'
;MPDTSVAAASDYSDSGATQQRPSQQPVVTFLVPCYNSAAYMGTCIDSLLVAKDCCEILVVNDGSKDNPLEVARDYERRYPDTITVIDQKNAGWGGGVNKGIARARGVYFKVIDSDDWVEPEALGMVLDVLKEHAEPGAQLDLVFSNFVYDHLVDNTKHAIRYDNLMPQDREFTWSDLNKPRIDQYIMVHATWYRTEVLRQSGVKLPENVCYMDSYLMLHPLPYVKSMYYVNADVYQYLIGREDQSIGIETVKKRIDQQLMATRLSIEDYDIDEMAAENPQMAELYSRYISAMMSTSTIYLFMINTPESLQKNDKLWDYMKTKNPGLYKRVARSLAGLANRKHAPVRKGVIGAYWLAKKIFKFA
;
A
#
# COMPACT_ATOMS: atom_id res chain seq x y z
N MET A 1 -26.07 -19.40 -28.19
CA MET A 1 -25.69 -20.05 -26.92
C MET A 1 -24.31 -20.63 -27.11
N PRO A 2 -23.24 -20.10 -26.50
CA PRO A 2 -22.03 -20.86 -26.28
C PRO A 2 -21.93 -21.27 -24.82
N ASP A 3 -21.51 -22.51 -24.69
CA ASP A 3 -21.30 -23.35 -23.53
C ASP A 3 -20.25 -22.77 -22.56
N THR A 4 -20.62 -22.56 -21.30
CA THR A 4 -19.73 -22.15 -20.23
C THR A 4 -19.35 -23.36 -19.37
N SER A 5 -18.32 -24.08 -19.78
CA SER A 5 -17.70 -25.10 -18.90
C SER A 5 -16.74 -24.39 -17.93
N VAL A 6 -17.16 -24.31 -16.68
CA VAL A 6 -16.31 -23.90 -15.54
C VAL A 6 -15.27 -25.00 -15.29
N ALA A 7 -14.00 -24.68 -15.49
CA ALA A 7 -12.90 -25.57 -15.14
C ALA A 7 -12.77 -25.66 -13.62
N ALA A 8 -12.78 -26.89 -13.12
CA ALA A 8 -12.66 -27.24 -11.72
C ALA A 8 -11.30 -26.80 -11.14
N ALA A 9 -11.34 -26.27 -9.93
CA ALA A 9 -10.17 -25.97 -9.11
C ALA A 9 -9.41 -27.27 -8.80
N SER A 10 -8.12 -27.31 -9.11
CA SER A 10 -7.24 -28.41 -8.74
C SER A 10 -6.97 -28.40 -7.24
N ASP A 11 -7.34 -29.50 -6.58
CA ASP A 11 -7.03 -29.81 -5.19
C ASP A 11 -5.52 -29.79 -4.93
N TYR A 12 -5.07 -28.86 -4.12
CA TYR A 12 -3.78 -28.93 -3.44
C TYR A 12 -4.00 -29.56 -2.06
N SER A 13 -3.64 -30.83 -1.93
CA SER A 13 -3.58 -31.52 -0.64
C SER A 13 -2.48 -30.92 0.24
N ASP A 14 -2.87 -30.13 1.21
CA ASP A 14 -2.02 -29.63 2.29
C ASP A 14 -1.91 -30.72 3.36
N SER A 15 -0.80 -31.47 3.37
CA SER A 15 -0.47 -32.45 4.40
C SER A 15 0.34 -31.76 5.53
N GLY A 16 -0.29 -30.87 6.26
CA GLY A 16 0.27 -30.20 7.44
C GLY A 16 -0.58 -30.49 8.67
N ALA A 17 0.05 -31.02 9.72
CA ALA A 17 -0.55 -31.35 11.01
C ALA A 17 -1.42 -30.24 11.54
N THR A 18 -2.67 -30.53 11.89
CA THR A 18 -3.61 -29.66 12.58
C THR A 18 -3.11 -29.35 13.99
N GLN A 19 -2.27 -28.32 14.13
CA GLN A 19 -2.04 -27.70 15.42
C GLN A 19 -3.34 -26.98 15.83
N GLN A 20 -3.86 -27.26 17.01
CA GLN A 20 -4.96 -26.52 17.62
C GLN A 20 -4.48 -25.06 17.83
N ARG A 21 -4.92 -24.16 16.98
CA ARG A 21 -4.64 -22.71 17.08
C ARG A 21 -5.48 -22.10 18.21
N PRO A 22 -5.06 -20.95 18.81
CA PRO A 22 -5.78 -20.29 19.88
C PRO A 22 -7.28 -20.11 19.56
N SER A 23 -8.12 -20.31 20.58
CA SER A 23 -9.58 -20.21 20.46
C SER A 23 -10.10 -18.79 20.19
N GLN A 24 -9.27 -17.78 20.39
CA GLN A 24 -9.63 -16.38 20.22
C GLN A 24 -9.15 -15.83 18.88
N GLN A 25 -10.05 -15.09 18.19
CA GLN A 25 -9.72 -14.41 16.93
C GLN A 25 -8.63 -13.35 17.18
N PRO A 26 -7.55 -13.31 16.38
CA PRO A 26 -6.57 -12.23 16.48
C PRO A 26 -7.18 -10.86 16.20
N VAL A 27 -6.75 -9.85 16.91
CA VAL A 27 -7.18 -8.46 16.66
C VAL A 27 -6.64 -7.97 15.31
N VAL A 28 -5.39 -8.31 14.98
CA VAL A 28 -4.76 -7.90 13.73
C VAL A 28 -3.94 -9.05 13.10
N THR A 29 -4.01 -9.15 11.78
CA THR A 29 -3.07 -9.94 10.98
C THR A 29 -2.03 -8.98 10.39
N PHE A 30 -0.77 -9.14 10.76
CA PHE A 30 0.36 -8.57 10.06
C PHE A 30 0.77 -9.49 8.92
N LEU A 31 0.86 -8.94 7.72
CA LEU A 31 1.43 -9.64 6.57
C LEU A 31 2.82 -9.11 6.30
N VAL A 32 3.80 -10.00 6.26
CA VAL A 32 5.20 -9.68 5.93
C VAL A 32 5.58 -10.39 4.63
N PRO A 33 5.48 -9.71 3.47
CA PRO A 33 5.93 -10.26 2.20
C PRO A 33 7.47 -10.23 2.14
N CYS A 34 8.08 -11.39 1.85
CA CYS A 34 9.52 -11.59 1.87
C CYS A 34 10.02 -12.05 0.49
N TYR A 35 10.95 -11.30 -0.09
CA TYR A 35 11.69 -11.70 -1.27
C TYR A 35 13.14 -11.23 -1.18
N ASN A 36 14.09 -12.15 -1.05
CA ASN A 36 15.51 -11.87 -0.84
C ASN A 36 15.75 -10.95 0.37
N SER A 37 15.15 -11.29 1.52
CA SER A 37 15.10 -10.45 2.72
C SER A 37 15.72 -11.09 3.98
N ALA A 38 16.43 -12.20 3.85
CA ALA A 38 16.98 -12.94 4.99
C ALA A 38 17.83 -12.07 5.92
N ALA A 39 18.52 -11.07 5.37
CA ALA A 39 19.44 -10.23 6.13
C ALA A 39 18.73 -9.21 7.08
N TYR A 40 17.47 -8.88 6.83
CA TYR A 40 16.80 -7.78 7.56
C TYR A 40 15.37 -8.12 8.06
N MET A 41 14.72 -9.17 7.56
CA MET A 41 13.38 -9.56 7.98
C MET A 41 13.27 -9.84 9.49
N GLY A 42 14.37 -10.18 10.17
CA GLY A 42 14.40 -10.38 11.61
C GLY A 42 13.98 -9.13 12.38
N THR A 43 14.53 -7.96 12.00
CA THR A 43 14.17 -6.67 12.62
C THR A 43 12.66 -6.38 12.45
N CYS A 44 12.12 -6.64 11.26
CA CYS A 44 10.69 -6.52 10.99
C CYS A 44 9.87 -7.39 11.94
N ILE A 45 10.13 -8.71 11.94
CA ILE A 45 9.36 -9.67 12.75
C ILE A 45 9.49 -9.38 14.24
N ASP A 46 10.70 -9.10 14.74
CA ASP A 46 10.93 -8.80 16.16
C ASP A 46 10.13 -7.57 16.62
N SER A 47 10.03 -6.54 15.78
CA SER A 47 9.22 -5.36 16.09
C SER A 47 7.72 -5.66 16.22
N LEU A 48 7.21 -6.67 15.53
CA LEU A 48 5.80 -7.08 15.56
C LEU A 48 5.48 -7.97 16.77
N LEU A 49 6.49 -8.65 17.33
CA LEU A 49 6.31 -9.59 18.44
C LEU A 49 5.86 -8.91 19.76
N VAL A 50 5.92 -7.59 19.84
CA VAL A 50 5.30 -6.87 20.97
C VAL A 50 3.78 -7.09 21.02
N ALA A 51 3.15 -7.39 19.88
CA ALA A 51 1.72 -7.67 19.72
C ALA A 51 1.36 -9.17 19.75
N LYS A 52 2.31 -10.07 20.09
CA LYS A 52 2.17 -11.54 19.96
C LYS A 52 0.94 -12.13 20.62
N ASP A 53 0.45 -11.54 21.69
CA ASP A 53 -0.70 -12.03 22.47
C ASP A 53 -2.05 -11.70 21.83
N CYS A 54 -2.08 -10.81 20.82
CA CYS A 54 -3.31 -10.38 20.15
C CYS A 54 -3.18 -10.33 18.62
N CYS A 55 -2.07 -10.74 18.03
CA CYS A 55 -1.88 -10.71 16.59
C CYS A 55 -1.63 -12.09 15.98
N GLU A 56 -1.80 -12.14 14.67
CA GLU A 56 -1.26 -13.16 13.76
C GLU A 56 -0.22 -12.51 12.85
N ILE A 57 0.89 -13.18 12.59
CA ILE A 57 1.91 -12.74 11.65
C ILE A 57 2.02 -13.78 10.52
N LEU A 58 1.65 -13.39 9.32
CA LEU A 58 1.79 -14.20 8.11
C LEU A 58 3.07 -13.78 7.38
N VAL A 59 4.08 -14.63 7.40
CA VAL A 59 5.34 -14.41 6.66
C VAL A 59 5.26 -15.14 5.33
N VAL A 60 5.26 -14.40 4.22
CA VAL A 60 5.17 -14.99 2.88
C VAL A 60 6.54 -14.98 2.21
N ASN A 61 7.17 -16.15 2.09
CA ASN A 61 8.34 -16.32 1.24
C ASN A 61 7.91 -16.42 -0.23
N ASP A 62 8.26 -15.43 -1.03
CA ASP A 62 7.86 -15.31 -2.43
C ASP A 62 8.95 -15.83 -3.39
N GLY A 63 9.40 -17.07 -3.18
CA GLY A 63 10.36 -17.76 -4.06
C GLY A 63 11.74 -17.09 -4.05
N SER A 64 12.26 -16.77 -2.88
CA SER A 64 13.55 -16.11 -2.69
C SER A 64 14.74 -16.99 -3.12
N LYS A 65 15.86 -16.32 -3.43
CA LYS A 65 17.15 -16.96 -3.79
C LYS A 65 18.15 -17.00 -2.63
N ASP A 66 18.00 -16.10 -1.65
CA ASP A 66 18.65 -16.17 -0.35
C ASP A 66 17.87 -17.10 0.59
N ASN A 67 18.12 -17.11 1.88
CA ASN A 67 17.54 -18.08 2.81
C ASN A 67 16.47 -17.49 3.79
N PRO A 68 15.50 -16.64 3.36
CA PRO A 68 14.50 -16.10 4.27
C PRO A 68 13.52 -17.16 4.75
N LEU A 69 13.31 -18.25 4.01
CA LEU A 69 12.44 -19.35 4.41
C LEU A 69 12.92 -20.02 5.71
N GLU A 70 14.22 -20.25 5.84
CA GLU A 70 14.79 -20.86 7.05
C GLU A 70 14.65 -19.90 8.24
N VAL A 71 14.94 -18.62 8.05
CA VAL A 71 14.75 -17.57 9.06
C VAL A 71 13.28 -17.54 9.50
N ALA A 72 12.34 -17.49 8.55
CA ALA A 72 10.91 -17.48 8.84
C ALA A 72 10.45 -18.72 9.59
N ARG A 73 10.92 -19.92 9.18
CA ARG A 73 10.60 -21.20 9.84
C ARG A 73 11.18 -21.29 11.25
N ASP A 74 12.33 -20.64 11.52
CA ASP A 74 12.85 -20.54 12.87
C ASP A 74 11.95 -19.71 13.77
N TYR A 75 11.48 -18.55 13.28
CA TYR A 75 10.48 -17.75 13.98
C TYR A 75 9.17 -18.52 14.21
N GLU A 76 8.64 -19.22 13.23
CA GLU A 76 7.43 -20.05 13.34
C GLU A 76 7.59 -21.14 14.43
N ARG A 77 8.75 -21.81 14.51
CA ARG A 77 9.03 -22.80 15.58
C ARG A 77 9.04 -22.18 16.97
N ARG A 78 9.57 -20.96 17.09
CA ARG A 78 9.62 -20.23 18.38
C ARG A 78 8.28 -19.63 18.80
N TYR A 79 7.44 -19.27 17.84
CA TYR A 79 6.15 -18.61 18.04
C TYR A 79 5.02 -19.28 17.23
N PRO A 80 4.74 -20.57 17.45
CA PRO A 80 3.84 -21.35 16.59
C PRO A 80 2.39 -20.89 16.61
N ASP A 81 1.95 -20.25 17.70
CA ASP A 81 0.59 -19.73 17.82
C ASP A 81 0.40 -18.36 17.16
N THR A 82 1.51 -17.65 16.94
CA THR A 82 1.51 -16.26 16.41
C THR A 82 1.95 -16.20 14.95
N ILE A 83 2.98 -16.96 14.56
CA ILE A 83 3.61 -16.87 13.23
C ILE A 83 3.22 -18.05 12.36
N THR A 84 2.83 -17.76 11.13
CA THR A 84 2.58 -18.77 10.09
C THR A 84 3.40 -18.42 8.85
N VAL A 85 4.19 -19.36 8.36
CA VAL A 85 4.99 -19.19 7.15
C VAL A 85 4.26 -19.76 5.95
N ILE A 86 4.15 -18.96 4.91
CA ILE A 86 3.59 -19.33 3.61
C ILE A 86 4.74 -19.33 2.61
N ASP A 87 5.06 -20.49 2.06
CA ASP A 87 6.05 -20.62 1.00
C ASP A 87 5.36 -20.73 -0.36
N GLN A 88 5.81 -19.94 -1.34
CA GLN A 88 5.18 -19.91 -2.67
C GLN A 88 6.21 -19.66 -3.78
N LYS A 89 5.85 -20.02 -5.01
CA LYS A 89 6.56 -19.54 -6.20
C LYS A 89 6.42 -18.03 -6.28
N ASN A 90 7.45 -17.36 -6.79
CA ASN A 90 7.44 -15.90 -6.93
C ASN A 90 6.21 -15.43 -7.74
N ALA A 91 5.37 -14.68 -7.08
CA ALA A 91 4.17 -14.06 -7.62
C ALA A 91 4.21 -12.52 -7.45
N GLY A 92 5.33 -12.01 -6.92
CA GLY A 92 5.53 -10.62 -6.58
C GLY A 92 4.78 -10.18 -5.32
N TRP A 93 5.02 -8.96 -4.89
CA TRP A 93 4.42 -8.39 -3.69
C TRP A 93 2.87 -8.54 -3.69
N GLY A 94 2.22 -8.22 -4.83
CA GLY A 94 0.77 -8.34 -4.96
C GLY A 94 0.26 -9.77 -4.78
N GLY A 95 0.95 -10.78 -5.29
CA GLY A 95 0.61 -12.19 -5.09
C GLY A 95 0.70 -12.61 -3.62
N GLY A 96 1.74 -12.13 -2.91
CA GLY A 96 1.87 -12.31 -1.46
C GLY A 96 0.74 -11.67 -0.68
N VAL A 97 0.38 -10.43 -1.02
CA VAL A 97 -0.73 -9.71 -0.38
C VAL A 97 -2.07 -10.40 -0.61
N ASN A 98 -2.38 -10.83 -1.84
CA ASN A 98 -3.60 -11.57 -2.14
C ASN A 98 -3.73 -12.82 -1.26
N LYS A 99 -2.64 -13.55 -1.10
CA LYS A 99 -2.61 -14.76 -0.27
C LYS A 99 -2.76 -14.42 1.21
N GLY A 100 -2.15 -13.33 1.65
CA GLY A 100 -2.31 -12.80 3.01
C GLY A 100 -3.77 -12.45 3.33
N ILE A 101 -4.44 -11.67 2.49
CA ILE A 101 -5.87 -11.30 2.67
C ILE A 101 -6.76 -12.53 2.71
N ALA A 102 -6.51 -13.52 1.84
CA ALA A 102 -7.30 -14.76 1.82
C ALA A 102 -7.14 -15.59 3.10
N ARG A 103 -5.94 -15.58 3.74
CA ARG A 103 -5.61 -16.40 4.91
C ARG A 103 -5.74 -15.67 6.25
N ALA A 104 -5.82 -14.34 6.24
CA ALA A 104 -5.89 -13.52 7.45
C ALA A 104 -7.05 -13.95 8.35
N ARG A 105 -6.80 -14.10 9.66
CA ARG A 105 -7.80 -14.39 10.69
C ARG A 105 -8.11 -13.17 11.54
N GLY A 106 -7.21 -12.18 11.54
CA GLY A 106 -7.37 -10.96 12.33
C GLY A 106 -8.57 -10.12 11.87
N VAL A 107 -9.18 -9.43 12.82
CA VAL A 107 -10.24 -8.45 12.54
C VAL A 107 -9.72 -7.38 11.60
N TYR A 108 -8.49 -6.92 11.85
CA TYR A 108 -7.78 -5.94 11.03
C TYR A 108 -6.62 -6.60 10.28
N PHE A 109 -6.20 -5.95 9.20
CA PHE A 109 -5.12 -6.39 8.32
C PHE A 109 -4.15 -5.26 8.06
N LYS A 110 -2.85 -5.55 8.20
CA LYS A 110 -1.77 -4.61 7.97
C LYS A 110 -0.62 -5.28 7.22
N VAL A 111 -0.17 -4.66 6.14
CA VAL A 111 1.08 -5.07 5.46
C VAL A 111 2.25 -4.32 6.08
N ILE A 112 3.31 -5.06 6.39
CA ILE A 112 4.62 -4.51 6.80
C ILE A 112 5.66 -5.09 5.85
N ASP A 113 6.34 -4.26 5.11
CA ASP A 113 7.39 -4.72 4.20
C ASP A 113 8.58 -5.27 5.00
N SER A 114 9.20 -6.33 4.50
CA SER A 114 10.20 -7.10 5.28
C SER A 114 11.49 -6.35 5.58
N ASP A 115 11.70 -5.19 4.99
CA ASP A 115 12.82 -4.27 5.23
C ASP A 115 12.49 -3.09 6.14
N ASP A 116 11.23 -3.02 6.59
CA ASP A 116 10.69 -1.99 7.47
C ASP A 116 10.40 -2.55 8.87
N TRP A 117 10.01 -1.71 9.82
CA TRP A 117 9.62 -2.11 11.17
C TRP A 117 8.57 -1.17 11.77
N VAL A 118 8.07 -1.52 12.93
CA VAL A 118 7.15 -0.68 13.70
C VAL A 118 7.78 -0.21 15.00
N GLU A 119 7.41 0.98 15.43
CA GLU A 119 7.82 1.51 16.72
C GLU A 119 6.90 0.92 17.81
N PRO A 120 7.46 0.24 18.87
CA PRO A 120 6.66 -0.55 19.81
C PRO A 120 5.63 0.24 20.62
N GLU A 121 5.99 1.41 21.13
CA GLU A 121 5.07 2.24 21.94
C GLU A 121 3.94 2.79 21.09
N ALA A 122 4.27 3.30 19.89
CA ALA A 122 3.29 3.79 18.94
C ALA A 122 2.35 2.66 18.41
N LEU A 123 2.89 1.45 18.21
CA LEU A 123 2.08 0.28 17.90
C LEU A 123 1.09 -0.04 19.02
N GLY A 124 1.53 0.05 20.29
CA GLY A 124 0.67 -0.14 21.46
C GLY A 124 -0.57 0.76 21.43
N MET A 125 -0.40 2.05 21.11
CA MET A 125 -1.50 3.02 21.01
C MET A 125 -2.53 2.60 19.92
N VAL A 126 -2.07 2.11 18.77
CA VAL A 126 -2.98 1.62 17.73
C VAL A 126 -3.67 0.34 18.17
N LEU A 127 -2.95 -0.60 18.76
CA LEU A 127 -3.52 -1.87 19.24
C LEU A 127 -4.62 -1.66 20.29
N ASP A 128 -4.51 -0.64 21.14
CA ASP A 128 -5.55 -0.33 22.12
C ASP A 128 -6.85 0.07 21.44
N VAL A 129 -6.78 0.94 20.40
CA VAL A 129 -7.95 1.30 19.58
C VAL A 129 -8.51 0.09 18.83
N LEU A 130 -7.63 -0.74 18.22
CA LEU A 130 -8.07 -1.93 17.49
C LEU A 130 -8.76 -2.96 18.41
N LYS A 131 -8.29 -3.15 19.64
CA LYS A 131 -8.90 -4.03 20.64
C LYS A 131 -10.28 -3.52 21.08
N GLU A 132 -10.41 -2.22 21.34
CA GLU A 132 -11.68 -1.58 21.70
C GLU A 132 -12.74 -1.79 20.60
N HIS A 133 -12.31 -1.82 19.34
CA HIS A 133 -13.17 -1.97 18.17
C HIS A 133 -13.09 -3.36 17.51
N ALA A 134 -12.68 -4.40 18.23
CA ALA A 134 -12.58 -5.75 17.67
C ALA A 134 -13.92 -6.51 17.73
N GLU A 135 -14.81 -6.16 18.63
CA GLU A 135 -16.07 -6.87 18.83
C GLU A 135 -17.04 -6.65 17.66
N PRO A 136 -17.84 -7.68 17.31
CA PRO A 136 -18.82 -7.56 16.24
C PRO A 136 -19.81 -6.41 16.49
N GLY A 137 -19.95 -5.53 15.50
CA GLY A 137 -20.83 -4.36 15.56
C GLY A 137 -20.16 -3.06 16.06
N ALA A 138 -18.97 -3.15 16.65
CA ALA A 138 -18.16 -1.99 17.04
C ALA A 138 -16.96 -1.75 16.08
N GLN A 139 -16.83 -2.58 15.05
CA GLN A 139 -15.66 -2.60 14.17
C GLN A 139 -15.59 -1.37 13.26
N LEU A 140 -14.44 -0.71 13.28
CA LEU A 140 -14.09 0.34 12.32
C LEU A 140 -13.70 -0.28 10.97
N ASP A 141 -14.01 0.38 9.87
CA ASP A 141 -13.65 -0.10 8.54
C ASP A 141 -12.18 0.16 8.22
N LEU A 142 -11.64 1.30 8.71
CA LEU A 142 -10.28 1.72 8.45
C LEU A 142 -9.73 2.55 9.60
N VAL A 143 -8.58 2.15 10.13
CA VAL A 143 -7.82 2.93 11.10
C VAL A 143 -6.58 3.49 10.40
N PHE A 144 -6.22 4.73 10.72
CA PHE A 144 -5.02 5.39 10.24
C PHE A 144 -4.03 5.62 11.36
N SER A 145 -2.75 5.51 11.05
CA SER A 145 -1.63 5.95 11.89
C SER A 145 -0.61 6.72 11.04
N ASN A 146 0.38 7.30 11.67
CA ASN A 146 1.46 7.95 10.96
C ASN A 146 2.49 6.92 10.48
N PHE A 147 3.33 7.35 9.53
CA PHE A 147 4.55 6.64 9.18
C PHE A 147 5.73 7.62 9.12
N VAL A 148 6.93 7.08 9.23
CA VAL A 148 8.17 7.85 9.27
C VAL A 148 9.08 7.38 8.16
N TYR A 149 9.53 8.28 7.32
CA TYR A 149 10.66 8.03 6.44
C TYR A 149 11.95 8.03 7.27
N ASP A 150 12.65 6.89 7.32
CA ASP A 150 13.95 6.74 7.98
C ASP A 150 15.05 6.66 6.92
N HIS A 151 15.80 7.73 6.77
CA HIS A 151 16.81 7.88 5.73
C HIS A 151 18.18 7.40 6.19
N LEU A 152 18.66 6.28 5.65
CA LEU A 152 19.98 5.73 5.94
C LEU A 152 21.15 6.66 5.55
N VAL A 153 20.99 7.41 4.44
CA VAL A 153 22.09 8.18 3.84
C VAL A 153 22.50 9.37 4.70
N ASP A 154 21.54 10.07 5.29
CA ASP A 154 21.77 11.29 6.08
C ASP A 154 21.35 11.13 7.55
N ASN A 155 20.93 9.92 7.93
CA ASN A 155 20.45 9.58 9.28
C ASN A 155 19.36 10.54 9.78
N THR A 156 18.42 10.92 8.89
CA THR A 156 17.30 11.79 9.24
C THR A 156 15.98 11.04 9.19
N LYS A 157 15.06 11.44 10.07
CA LYS A 157 13.68 10.93 10.11
C LYS A 157 12.69 12.02 9.75
N HIS A 158 11.70 11.68 8.96
CA HIS A 158 10.63 12.59 8.56
C HIS A 158 9.26 11.92 8.71
N ALA A 159 8.49 12.33 9.72
CA ALA A 159 7.17 11.78 9.99
C ALA A 159 6.11 12.41 9.08
N ILE A 160 5.29 11.57 8.49
CA ILE A 160 4.08 11.96 7.75
C ILE A 160 2.89 11.76 8.69
N ARG A 161 2.29 12.88 9.11
CA ARG A 161 1.17 12.93 10.05
C ARG A 161 -0.08 13.51 9.39
N TYR A 162 -1.25 13.12 9.91
CA TYR A 162 -2.55 13.46 9.33
C TYR A 162 -3.44 14.28 10.27
N ASP A 163 -2.88 14.83 11.36
CA ASP A 163 -3.54 15.62 12.38
C ASP A 163 -4.29 16.86 11.86
N ASN A 164 -3.85 17.42 10.73
CA ASN A 164 -4.54 18.50 10.04
C ASN A 164 -5.68 18.03 9.13
N LEU A 165 -5.65 16.76 8.72
CA LEU A 165 -6.58 16.17 7.75
C LEU A 165 -7.72 15.42 8.43
N MET A 166 -7.42 14.67 9.49
CA MET A 166 -8.31 13.73 10.14
C MET A 166 -8.60 14.16 11.58
N PRO A 167 -9.86 14.01 12.06
CA PRO A 167 -10.16 14.12 13.48
C PRO A 167 -9.34 13.09 14.29
N GLN A 168 -8.88 13.49 15.48
CA GLN A 168 -8.15 12.62 16.40
C GLN A 168 -9.08 12.08 17.50
N ASP A 169 -8.74 10.92 18.04
CA ASP A 169 -9.32 10.31 19.24
C ASP A 169 -10.86 10.15 19.19
N ARG A 170 -11.41 9.98 18.00
CA ARG A 170 -12.82 9.66 17.77
C ARG A 170 -13.05 8.98 16.43
N GLU A 171 -14.16 8.26 16.35
CA GLU A 171 -14.67 7.78 15.07
C GLU A 171 -15.09 8.97 14.17
N PHE A 172 -14.88 8.82 12.86
CA PHE A 172 -15.23 9.80 11.85
C PHE A 172 -15.59 9.15 10.51
N THR A 173 -16.18 9.93 9.63
CA THR A 173 -16.55 9.54 8.27
C THR A 173 -15.84 10.41 7.23
N TRP A 174 -16.03 10.13 5.96
CA TRP A 174 -15.43 10.93 4.88
C TRP A 174 -15.77 12.42 4.96
N SER A 175 -16.99 12.77 5.40
CA SER A 175 -17.43 14.14 5.52
C SER A 175 -16.70 14.96 6.58
N ASP A 176 -16.03 14.30 7.52
CA ASP A 176 -15.27 14.94 8.59
C ASP A 176 -13.83 15.32 8.17
N LEU A 177 -13.39 14.88 6.96
CA LEU A 177 -12.05 15.17 6.50
C LEU A 177 -11.86 16.66 6.15
N ASN A 178 -10.76 17.22 6.61
CA ASN A 178 -10.28 18.52 6.18
C ASN A 178 -9.54 18.43 4.82
N LYS A 179 -9.09 19.58 4.32
CA LYS A 179 -8.28 19.61 3.10
C LYS A 179 -6.84 19.15 3.40
N PRO A 180 -6.33 18.16 2.65
CA PRO A 180 -4.94 17.73 2.81
C PRO A 180 -3.95 18.82 2.33
N ARG A 181 -2.76 18.87 2.94
CA ARG A 181 -1.63 19.68 2.44
C ARG A 181 -1.15 19.18 1.09
N ILE A 182 -0.41 20.01 0.35
CA ILE A 182 0.04 19.68 -1.01
C ILE A 182 1.01 18.49 -1.04
N ASP A 183 1.79 18.33 0.01
CA ASP A 183 2.81 17.28 0.21
C ASP A 183 2.27 16.02 0.92
N GLN A 184 0.98 16.00 1.26
CA GLN A 184 0.39 14.97 2.10
C GLN A 184 -0.37 13.95 1.26
N TYR A 185 0.08 12.70 1.33
CA TYR A 185 -0.55 11.53 0.71
C TYR A 185 -0.77 10.44 1.75
N ILE A 186 -1.90 9.76 1.68
CA ILE A 186 -2.16 8.58 2.50
C ILE A 186 -1.55 7.38 1.78
N MET A 187 -0.57 6.74 2.40
CA MET A 187 0.06 5.54 1.87
C MET A 187 -0.44 4.29 2.60
N VAL A 188 -0.27 3.12 2.00
CA VAL A 188 -0.61 1.82 2.62
C VAL A 188 0.08 1.65 3.98
N HIS A 189 1.24 2.27 4.17
CA HIS A 189 1.99 2.30 5.43
C HIS A 189 1.18 2.91 6.59
N ALA A 190 0.25 3.82 6.30
CA ALA A 190 -0.60 4.48 7.28
C ALA A 190 -1.93 3.76 7.54
N THR A 191 -2.30 2.75 6.75
CA THR A 191 -3.65 2.16 6.76
C THR A 191 -3.70 0.82 7.49
N TRP A 192 -4.80 0.60 8.25
CA TRP A 192 -5.15 -0.63 8.95
C TRP A 192 -6.59 -0.95 8.57
N TYR A 193 -6.76 -1.76 7.53
CA TYR A 193 -8.08 -2.11 7.04
C TYR A 193 -8.74 -3.18 7.89
N ARG A 194 -10.04 -3.08 8.14
CA ARG A 194 -10.80 -4.25 8.56
C ARG A 194 -10.70 -5.32 7.47
N THR A 195 -10.30 -6.52 7.83
CA THR A 195 -10.03 -7.63 6.89
C THR A 195 -11.22 -7.88 5.98
N GLU A 196 -12.44 -7.80 6.53
CA GLU A 196 -13.67 -8.01 5.79
C GLU A 196 -13.93 -6.92 4.74
N VAL A 197 -13.50 -5.67 4.97
CA VAL A 197 -13.57 -4.59 3.96
C VAL A 197 -12.72 -4.93 2.74
N LEU A 198 -11.50 -5.44 2.95
CA LEU A 198 -10.64 -5.89 1.85
C LEU A 198 -11.28 -7.03 1.06
N ARG A 199 -11.91 -7.98 1.73
CA ARG A 199 -12.61 -9.10 1.08
C ARG A 199 -13.85 -8.66 0.32
N GLN A 200 -14.68 -7.82 0.92
CA GLN A 200 -15.92 -7.30 0.31
C GLN A 200 -15.62 -6.40 -0.89
N SER A 201 -14.51 -5.66 -0.87
CA SER A 201 -14.08 -4.86 -2.02
C SER A 201 -13.70 -5.73 -3.21
N GLY A 202 -13.35 -7.00 -2.99
CA GLY A 202 -12.86 -7.89 -4.05
C GLY A 202 -11.47 -7.51 -4.56
N VAL A 203 -10.70 -6.72 -3.80
CA VAL A 203 -9.36 -6.29 -4.19
C VAL A 203 -8.49 -7.48 -4.57
N LYS A 204 -7.97 -7.45 -5.79
CA LYS A 204 -7.07 -8.48 -6.32
C LYS A 204 -5.91 -7.82 -7.06
N LEU A 205 -4.74 -7.93 -6.48
CA LEU A 205 -3.54 -7.32 -7.02
C LEU A 205 -2.95 -8.20 -8.13
N PRO A 206 -2.56 -7.64 -9.30
CA PRO A 206 -1.82 -8.35 -10.32
C PRO A 206 -0.53 -8.97 -9.78
N GLU A 207 -0.25 -10.20 -10.18
CA GLU A 207 0.99 -10.88 -9.84
C GLU A 207 2.18 -10.31 -10.64
N ASN A 208 3.37 -10.32 -10.03
CA ASN A 208 4.62 -9.86 -10.65
C ASN A 208 4.61 -8.41 -11.14
N VAL A 209 3.76 -7.57 -10.54
CA VAL A 209 3.69 -6.12 -10.78
C VAL A 209 4.07 -5.37 -9.51
N CYS A 210 5.06 -4.48 -9.63
CA CYS A 210 5.44 -3.56 -8.56
C CYS A 210 4.48 -2.37 -8.47
N TYR A 211 4.58 -1.58 -7.38
CA TYR A 211 3.83 -0.33 -7.17
C TYR A 211 2.31 -0.54 -7.01
N MET A 212 1.92 -1.74 -6.57
CA MET A 212 0.50 -2.09 -6.33
C MET A 212 0.00 -1.68 -4.93
N ASP A 213 0.87 -1.18 -4.08
CA ASP A 213 0.58 -0.55 -2.80
C ASP A 213 -0.47 0.56 -2.93
N SER A 214 -0.33 1.37 -3.97
CA SER A 214 -1.28 2.43 -4.32
C SER A 214 -2.68 1.89 -4.64
N TYR A 215 -2.76 0.78 -5.37
CA TYR A 215 -4.03 0.15 -5.70
C TYR A 215 -4.67 -0.52 -4.48
N LEU A 216 -3.88 -1.20 -3.65
CA LEU A 216 -4.36 -1.77 -2.39
C LEU A 216 -4.93 -0.70 -1.45
N MET A 217 -4.34 0.50 -1.44
CA MET A 217 -4.81 1.62 -0.64
C MET A 217 -6.11 2.22 -1.21
N LEU A 218 -6.23 2.36 -2.55
CA LEU A 218 -7.34 3.08 -3.18
C LEU A 218 -8.59 2.23 -3.38
N HIS A 219 -8.41 0.99 -3.84
CA HIS A 219 -9.53 0.13 -4.27
C HIS A 219 -10.58 -0.12 -3.18
N PRO A 220 -10.23 -0.35 -1.89
CA PRO A 220 -11.25 -0.61 -0.86
C PRO A 220 -11.98 0.65 -0.36
N LEU A 221 -11.54 1.87 -0.71
CA LEU A 221 -12.09 3.11 -0.12
C LEU A 221 -13.61 3.26 -0.21
N PRO A 222 -14.31 2.90 -1.31
CA PRO A 222 -15.76 3.00 -1.39
C PRO A 222 -16.51 2.11 -0.39
N TYR A 223 -15.84 1.09 0.15
CA TYR A 223 -16.40 0.17 1.14
C TYR A 223 -16.18 0.64 2.59
N VAL A 224 -15.42 1.73 2.78
CA VAL A 224 -15.10 2.31 4.09
C VAL A 224 -16.17 3.34 4.48
N LYS A 225 -16.81 3.13 5.64
CA LYS A 225 -17.85 4.01 6.19
C LYS A 225 -17.41 4.65 7.50
N SER A 226 -16.70 3.89 8.35
CA SER A 226 -16.23 4.35 9.65
C SER A 226 -14.70 4.31 9.73
N MET A 227 -14.13 5.36 10.25
CA MET A 227 -12.68 5.56 10.32
C MET A 227 -12.26 6.07 11.68
N TYR A 228 -10.98 5.83 12.01
CA TYR A 228 -10.34 6.38 13.20
C TYR A 228 -8.91 6.79 12.88
N TYR A 229 -8.40 7.83 13.49
CA TYR A 229 -7.01 8.24 13.34
C TYR A 229 -6.30 8.27 14.68
N VAL A 230 -5.24 7.48 14.79
CA VAL A 230 -4.32 7.45 15.93
C VAL A 230 -3.08 8.26 15.55
N ASN A 231 -2.85 9.38 16.21
CA ASN A 231 -1.68 10.23 15.94
C ASN A 231 -0.41 9.62 16.56
N ALA A 232 0.01 8.47 16.05
CA ALA A 232 1.18 7.72 16.50
C ALA A 232 2.09 7.38 15.31
N ASP A 233 3.39 7.59 15.46
CA ASP A 233 4.42 7.42 14.41
C ASP A 233 4.85 5.94 14.34
N VAL A 234 3.93 5.05 13.88
CA VAL A 234 4.06 3.58 13.99
C VAL A 234 5.02 2.99 12.99
N TYR A 235 4.76 3.17 11.71
CA TYR A 235 5.49 2.49 10.64
C TYR A 235 6.79 3.23 10.33
N GLN A 236 7.91 2.53 10.41
CA GLN A 236 9.25 3.06 10.10
C GLN A 236 9.66 2.56 8.71
N TYR A 237 9.57 3.45 7.73
CA TYR A 237 9.88 3.17 6.34
C TYR A 237 11.33 3.46 6.04
N LEU A 238 12.13 2.41 5.87
CA LEU A 238 13.55 2.53 5.59
C LEU A 238 13.79 3.00 4.15
N ILE A 239 14.59 4.04 3.96
CA ILE A 239 14.95 4.58 2.64
C ILE A 239 16.45 4.69 2.51
N GLY A 240 16.99 4.32 1.34
CA GLY A 240 18.38 4.56 0.97
C GLY A 240 19.21 3.30 0.76
N ARG A 241 18.62 2.10 0.74
CA ARG A 241 19.29 0.91 0.25
C ARG A 241 19.31 0.90 -1.28
N GLU A 242 20.40 0.41 -1.86
CA GLU A 242 20.60 0.38 -3.33
C GLU A 242 19.64 -0.56 -4.07
N ASP A 243 19.17 -1.61 -3.39
CA ASP A 243 18.32 -2.67 -3.95
C ASP A 243 16.81 -2.38 -3.86
N GLN A 244 16.40 -1.25 -3.26
CA GLN A 244 14.99 -0.89 -3.11
C GLN A 244 14.27 -0.63 -4.44
N SER A 245 12.98 -0.99 -4.46
CA SER A 245 12.10 -0.84 -5.62
C SER A 245 11.87 0.63 -6.04
N ILE A 246 11.99 1.56 -5.10
CA ILE A 246 11.77 3.01 -5.27
C ILE A 246 12.97 3.76 -5.87
N GLY A 247 14.12 3.09 -6.04
CA GLY A 247 15.30 3.69 -6.68
C GLY A 247 14.99 4.17 -8.10
N ILE A 248 15.42 5.39 -8.46
CA ILE A 248 15.10 6.05 -9.73
C ILE A 248 15.41 5.16 -10.94
N GLU A 249 16.59 4.52 -10.97
CA GLU A 249 16.96 3.64 -12.07
C GLU A 249 16.12 2.36 -12.11
N THR A 250 15.69 1.86 -10.94
CA THR A 250 14.78 0.72 -10.84
C THR A 250 13.39 1.07 -11.37
N VAL A 251 12.84 2.24 -10.99
CA VAL A 251 11.54 2.71 -11.49
C VAL A 251 11.59 2.93 -13.01
N LYS A 252 12.67 3.54 -13.55
CA LYS A 252 12.81 3.70 -15.00
C LYS A 252 12.81 2.36 -15.74
N LYS A 253 13.50 1.34 -15.21
CA LYS A 253 13.51 -0.02 -15.79
C LYS A 253 12.15 -0.69 -15.72
N ARG A 254 11.35 -0.39 -14.68
CA ARG A 254 10.04 -0.98 -14.41
C ARG A 254 8.89 -0.03 -14.75
N ILE A 255 9.15 0.99 -15.60
CA ILE A 255 8.15 2.05 -15.88
C ILE A 255 6.81 1.48 -16.36
N ASP A 256 6.81 0.40 -17.14
CA ASP A 256 5.58 -0.21 -17.64
C ASP A 256 4.71 -0.79 -16.51
N GLN A 257 5.31 -1.25 -15.41
CA GLN A 257 4.58 -1.70 -14.21
C GLN A 257 3.96 -0.51 -13.48
N GLN A 258 4.68 0.61 -13.34
CA GLN A 258 4.13 1.86 -12.81
C GLN A 258 2.95 2.36 -13.64
N LEU A 259 3.07 2.31 -14.98
CA LEU A 259 1.97 2.69 -15.87
C LEU A 259 0.77 1.75 -15.75
N MET A 260 1.00 0.45 -15.53
CA MET A 260 -0.06 -0.53 -15.31
C MET A 260 -0.81 -0.23 -14.01
N ALA A 261 -0.11 -0.02 -12.89
CA ALA A 261 -0.71 0.35 -11.62
C ALA A 261 -1.56 1.63 -11.74
N THR A 262 -1.01 2.66 -12.43
CA THR A 262 -1.73 3.91 -12.69
C THR A 262 -3.00 3.70 -13.53
N ARG A 263 -2.95 2.86 -14.57
CA ARG A 263 -4.12 2.57 -15.41
C ARG A 263 -5.20 1.83 -14.65
N LEU A 264 -4.85 0.82 -13.87
CA LEU A 264 -5.80 0.09 -13.04
C LEU A 264 -6.53 1.05 -12.10
N SER A 265 -5.81 1.95 -11.44
CA SER A 265 -6.43 2.93 -10.55
C SER A 265 -7.28 3.99 -11.29
N ILE A 266 -7.01 4.31 -12.56
CA ILE A 266 -7.83 5.21 -13.37
C ILE A 266 -9.18 4.57 -13.74
N GLU A 267 -9.19 3.26 -14.00
CA GLU A 267 -10.39 2.53 -14.44
C GLU A 267 -11.27 2.05 -13.29
N ASP A 268 -10.74 2.06 -12.09
CA ASP A 268 -11.31 1.36 -10.95
C ASP A 268 -12.72 1.85 -10.59
N TYR A 269 -12.91 3.17 -10.57
CA TYR A 269 -14.18 3.81 -10.24
C TYR A 269 -14.48 5.01 -11.13
N ASP A 270 -15.74 5.23 -11.45
CA ASP A 270 -16.18 6.50 -12.03
C ASP A 270 -16.10 7.59 -10.96
N ILE A 271 -15.27 8.61 -11.22
CA ILE A 271 -15.02 9.67 -10.24
C ILE A 271 -16.20 10.63 -10.08
N ASP A 272 -17.06 10.77 -11.08
CA ASP A 272 -18.22 11.65 -11.02
C ASP A 272 -19.34 10.96 -10.20
N GLU A 273 -19.51 9.64 -10.29
CA GLU A 273 -20.37 8.84 -9.40
C GLU A 273 -19.86 8.88 -7.96
N MET A 274 -18.57 8.61 -7.75
CA MET A 274 -17.94 8.72 -6.43
C MET A 274 -18.12 10.11 -5.80
N ALA A 275 -17.99 11.17 -6.59
CA ALA A 275 -18.16 12.54 -6.11
C ALA A 275 -19.62 12.90 -5.79
N ALA A 276 -20.58 12.28 -6.45
CA ALA A 276 -21.99 12.44 -6.14
C ALA A 276 -22.36 11.81 -4.79
N GLU A 277 -21.76 10.67 -4.47
CA GLU A 277 -21.97 9.97 -3.19
C GLU A 277 -21.12 10.58 -2.07
N ASN A 278 -19.84 10.84 -2.35
CA ASN A 278 -18.87 11.27 -1.35
C ASN A 278 -17.79 12.20 -1.93
N PRO A 279 -18.03 13.53 -1.91
CA PRO A 279 -17.11 14.51 -2.51
C PRO A 279 -15.69 14.49 -1.90
N GLN A 280 -15.56 14.25 -0.59
CA GLN A 280 -14.26 14.24 0.11
C GLN A 280 -13.44 13.00 -0.29
N MET A 281 -14.07 11.84 -0.39
CA MET A 281 -13.42 10.63 -0.88
C MET A 281 -12.97 10.81 -2.34
N ALA A 282 -13.82 11.37 -3.20
CA ALA A 282 -13.48 11.65 -4.60
C ALA A 282 -12.32 12.64 -4.73
N GLU A 283 -12.24 13.64 -3.86
CA GLU A 283 -11.12 14.59 -3.82
C GLU A 283 -9.82 13.87 -3.43
N LEU A 284 -9.84 13.04 -2.37
CA LEU A 284 -8.70 12.25 -1.94
C LEU A 284 -8.22 11.31 -3.05
N TYR A 285 -9.16 10.58 -3.67
CA TYR A 285 -8.90 9.68 -4.79
C TYR A 285 -8.24 10.41 -5.97
N SER A 286 -8.83 11.54 -6.39
CA SER A 286 -8.33 12.37 -7.50
C SER A 286 -6.92 12.89 -7.23
N ARG A 287 -6.62 13.29 -5.98
CA ARG A 287 -5.27 13.73 -5.57
C ARG A 287 -4.26 12.59 -5.67
N TYR A 288 -4.64 11.41 -5.24
CA TYR A 288 -3.77 10.24 -5.31
C TYR A 288 -3.45 9.88 -6.77
N ILE A 289 -4.46 9.83 -7.63
CA ILE A 289 -4.24 9.62 -9.06
C ILE A 289 -3.39 10.75 -9.67
N SER A 290 -3.57 11.99 -9.24
CA SER A 290 -2.69 13.11 -9.66
C SER A 290 -1.23 12.86 -9.28
N ALA A 291 -0.96 12.32 -8.09
CA ALA A 291 0.41 11.93 -7.70
C ALA A 291 0.97 10.82 -8.57
N MET A 292 0.19 9.74 -8.82
CA MET A 292 0.60 8.63 -9.70
C MET A 292 0.86 9.11 -11.13
N MET A 293 0.04 9.99 -11.66
CA MET A 293 0.21 10.63 -12.98
C MET A 293 1.44 11.52 -13.03
N SER A 294 1.70 12.29 -11.96
CA SER A 294 2.91 13.13 -11.85
C SER A 294 4.17 12.27 -11.87
N THR A 295 4.21 11.24 -11.03
CA THR A 295 5.33 10.28 -10.95
C THR A 295 5.56 9.62 -12.30
N SER A 296 4.53 9.07 -12.92
CA SER A 296 4.61 8.43 -14.24
C SER A 296 5.15 9.40 -15.32
N THR A 297 4.60 10.62 -15.37
CA THR A 297 5.00 11.66 -16.34
C THR A 297 6.47 12.07 -16.12
N ILE A 298 6.88 12.31 -14.87
CA ILE A 298 8.25 12.74 -14.55
C ILE A 298 9.27 11.67 -14.92
N TYR A 299 9.02 10.40 -14.58
CA TYR A 299 9.92 9.31 -14.92
C TYR A 299 10.00 9.07 -16.44
N LEU A 300 8.88 9.18 -17.17
CA LEU A 300 8.88 9.10 -18.62
C LEU A 300 9.67 10.27 -19.27
N PHE A 301 9.61 11.46 -18.66
CA PHE A 301 10.44 12.60 -19.09
C PHE A 301 11.93 12.42 -18.74
N MET A 302 12.25 11.77 -17.63
CA MET A 302 13.63 11.42 -17.28
C MET A 302 14.22 10.39 -18.24
N ILE A 303 13.44 9.40 -18.70
CA ILE A 303 13.85 8.42 -19.72
C ILE A 303 14.10 9.14 -21.06
N ASN A 304 13.23 10.09 -21.43
CA ASN A 304 13.38 11.02 -22.55
C ASN A 304 13.68 10.38 -23.93
N THR A 305 13.14 9.23 -24.23
CA THR A 305 13.13 8.61 -25.56
C THR A 305 11.83 8.92 -26.30
N PRO A 306 11.80 8.86 -27.63
CA PRO A 306 10.55 9.01 -28.40
C PRO A 306 9.45 8.05 -27.89
N GLU A 307 9.83 6.81 -27.55
CA GLU A 307 8.91 5.82 -27.02
C GLU A 307 8.36 6.22 -25.65
N SER A 308 9.20 6.68 -24.73
CA SER A 308 8.74 7.10 -23.38
C SER A 308 7.81 8.30 -23.46
N LEU A 309 8.07 9.26 -24.36
CA LEU A 309 7.21 10.40 -24.58
C LEU A 309 5.86 9.98 -25.17
N GLN A 310 5.85 9.01 -26.10
CA GLN A 310 4.62 8.43 -26.61
C GLN A 310 3.84 7.65 -25.54
N LYS A 311 4.52 6.93 -24.64
CA LYS A 311 3.88 6.26 -23.50
C LYS A 311 3.18 7.29 -22.60
N ASN A 312 3.81 8.44 -22.35
CA ASN A 312 3.19 9.53 -21.59
C ASN A 312 1.91 10.04 -22.27
N ASP A 313 1.97 10.35 -23.57
CA ASP A 313 0.78 10.79 -24.31
C ASP A 313 -0.35 9.76 -24.24
N LYS A 314 -0.03 8.47 -24.46
CA LYS A 314 -0.99 7.38 -24.36
C LYS A 314 -1.62 7.24 -22.98
N LEU A 315 -0.86 7.48 -21.89
CA LEU A 315 -1.39 7.42 -20.53
C LEU A 315 -2.41 8.54 -20.27
N TRP A 316 -2.11 9.77 -20.69
CA TRP A 316 -3.02 10.90 -20.56
C TRP A 316 -4.27 10.77 -21.42
N ASP A 317 -4.13 10.29 -22.66
CA ASP A 317 -5.27 10.00 -23.57
C ASP A 317 -6.13 8.87 -23.01
N TYR A 318 -5.51 7.86 -22.38
CA TYR A 318 -6.20 6.77 -21.72
C TYR A 318 -7.09 7.27 -20.58
N MET A 319 -6.55 8.09 -19.67
CA MET A 319 -7.34 8.69 -18.60
C MET A 319 -8.48 9.53 -19.13
N LYS A 320 -8.23 10.34 -20.17
CA LYS A 320 -9.25 11.18 -20.82
C LYS A 320 -10.39 10.35 -21.40
N THR A 321 -10.08 9.17 -21.93
CA THR A 321 -11.06 8.28 -22.58
C THR A 321 -11.82 7.44 -21.56
N LYS A 322 -11.11 6.90 -20.56
CA LYS A 322 -11.66 5.94 -19.59
C LYS A 322 -12.39 6.61 -18.44
N ASN A 323 -11.88 7.76 -17.98
CA ASN A 323 -12.44 8.50 -16.86
C ASN A 323 -12.36 10.02 -17.11
N PRO A 324 -13.28 10.57 -17.94
CA PRO A 324 -13.24 11.98 -18.34
C PRO A 324 -13.39 12.96 -17.16
N GLY A 325 -14.14 12.58 -16.15
CA GLY A 325 -14.31 13.36 -14.91
C GLY A 325 -12.98 13.48 -14.14
N LEU A 326 -12.30 12.34 -13.96
CA LEU A 326 -10.98 12.29 -13.34
C LEU A 326 -9.93 13.09 -14.14
N TYR A 327 -9.94 12.94 -15.49
CA TYR A 327 -9.07 13.74 -16.35
C TYR A 327 -9.23 15.24 -16.12
N LYS A 328 -10.47 15.74 -16.03
CA LYS A 328 -10.74 17.17 -15.78
C LYS A 328 -10.15 17.65 -14.45
N ARG A 329 -10.22 16.83 -13.41
CA ARG A 329 -9.68 17.14 -12.07
C ARG A 329 -8.14 17.12 -12.10
N VAL A 330 -7.54 16.03 -12.61
CA VAL A 330 -6.07 15.84 -12.67
C VAL A 330 -5.41 16.84 -13.63
N ALA A 331 -6.01 17.16 -14.77
CA ALA A 331 -5.47 18.15 -15.71
C ALA A 331 -5.37 19.57 -15.12
N ARG A 332 -6.14 19.89 -14.08
CA ARG A 332 -6.08 21.18 -13.35
C ARG A 332 -5.10 21.14 -12.17
N SER A 333 -4.54 20.00 -11.84
CA SER A 333 -3.58 19.82 -10.76
C SER A 333 -2.13 20.05 -11.19
N LEU A 334 -1.18 19.81 -10.27
CA LEU A 334 0.26 19.85 -10.58
C LEU A 334 0.65 18.85 -11.67
N ALA A 335 -0.02 17.69 -11.73
CA ALA A 335 0.22 16.70 -12.79
C ALA A 335 -0.06 17.27 -14.19
N GLY A 336 -1.18 17.98 -14.36
CA GLY A 336 -1.52 18.63 -15.62
C GLY A 336 -0.56 19.75 -15.99
N LEU A 337 -0.07 20.51 -14.99
CA LEU A 337 0.97 21.51 -15.20
C LEU A 337 2.30 20.89 -15.63
N ALA A 338 2.64 19.73 -15.05
CA ALA A 338 3.85 18.98 -15.38
C ALA A 338 3.80 18.37 -16.80
N ASN A 339 2.62 17.98 -17.28
CA ASN A 339 2.44 17.32 -18.58
C ASN A 339 2.52 18.29 -19.78
N ARG A 340 3.56 19.13 -19.84
CA ARG A 340 3.78 20.04 -20.96
C ARG A 340 4.88 19.51 -21.90
N LYS A 341 4.56 19.42 -23.20
CA LYS A 341 5.39 18.74 -24.21
C LYS A 341 6.68 19.47 -24.60
N HIS A 342 6.80 20.77 -24.33
CA HIS A 342 7.99 21.54 -24.74
C HIS A 342 9.23 21.16 -23.96
N ALA A 343 10.35 20.89 -24.64
CA ALA A 343 11.58 20.42 -24.03
C ALA A 343 12.12 21.29 -22.89
N PRO A 344 12.10 22.64 -22.95
CA PRO A 344 12.50 23.49 -21.82
C PRO A 344 11.60 23.26 -20.58
N VAL A 345 10.30 23.09 -20.77
CA VAL A 345 9.36 22.86 -19.67
C VAL A 345 9.60 21.51 -19.01
N ARG A 346 9.85 20.45 -19.79
CA ARG A 346 10.20 19.13 -19.23
C ARG A 346 11.43 19.18 -18.33
N LYS A 347 12.50 19.90 -18.78
CA LYS A 347 13.71 20.11 -17.95
C LYS A 347 13.38 20.85 -16.65
N GLY A 348 12.52 21.88 -16.71
CA GLY A 348 12.04 22.60 -15.55
C GLY A 348 11.24 21.74 -14.58
N VAL A 349 10.35 20.85 -15.09
CA VAL A 349 9.58 19.90 -14.30
C VAL A 349 10.51 18.91 -13.58
N ILE A 350 11.50 18.35 -14.28
CA ILE A 350 12.48 17.46 -13.66
C ILE A 350 13.30 18.19 -12.58
N GLY A 351 13.72 19.45 -12.85
CA GLY A 351 14.41 20.28 -11.86
C GLY A 351 13.55 20.57 -10.62
N ALA A 352 12.27 20.88 -10.82
CA ALA A 352 11.31 21.09 -9.73
C ALA A 352 11.10 19.81 -8.89
N TYR A 353 11.05 18.64 -9.53
CA TYR A 353 10.98 17.35 -8.83
C TYR A 353 12.20 17.14 -7.92
N TRP A 354 13.42 17.38 -8.42
CA TRP A 354 14.64 17.24 -7.61
C TRP A 354 14.67 18.21 -6.43
N LEU A 355 14.19 19.44 -6.64
CA LEU A 355 14.07 20.42 -5.57
C LEU A 355 13.05 19.98 -4.52
N ALA A 356 11.86 19.51 -4.97
CA ALA A 356 10.83 19.00 -4.10
C ALA A 356 11.31 17.78 -3.29
N LYS A 357 11.99 16.83 -3.93
CA LYS A 357 12.56 15.65 -3.25
C LYS A 357 13.56 16.07 -2.15
N LYS A 358 14.37 17.11 -2.39
CA LYS A 358 15.30 17.63 -1.40
C LYS A 358 14.62 18.34 -0.23
N ILE A 359 13.50 19.06 -0.49
CA ILE A 359 12.79 19.83 0.53
C ILE A 359 11.88 18.91 1.37
N PHE A 360 11.09 18.07 0.72
CA PHE A 360 10.07 17.24 1.38
C PHE A 360 10.59 15.87 1.77
N LYS A 361 11.82 15.50 1.41
CA LYS A 361 12.48 14.23 1.76
C LYS A 361 11.60 12.99 1.51
N PHE A 362 10.81 12.98 0.45
CA PHE A 362 10.04 11.80 0.07
C PHE A 362 10.89 10.78 -0.71
N ALA A 363 10.42 9.53 -0.78
CA ALA A 363 11.08 8.39 -1.43
C ALA A 363 11.31 8.56 -2.95
#